data_99c6d44aff81e32a07e420aef936c9a5
#
_entry.id   99c6d44aff81e32a07e420aef936c9a5
#
_cell.length_a   1.000
_cell.length_b   1.000
_cell.length_c   1.000
_cell.angle_alpha   90.00
_cell.angle_beta   90.00
_cell.angle_gamma   90.00
#
_symmetry.space_group_name_H-M   'P 1'
#
loop_
_entity.id
_entity.type
_entity.pdbx_description
1 polymer ?
#
loop_
_entity_poly.entity_id
_entity_poly.type
_entity_poly.pdbx_seq_one_letter_code
_entity_poly.pdbx_strand_id
1 'polypeptide(L)'
;MRFFAGLGFAVACLVAAGTAFADQGVYPKTDEEKKAAFDALQWQGEGNHKLPNSHAVIQLSSGHIVLLGADAQRYSWLISGTEFPATEAVMSAPHGDSDVYFEWRDEGYVSDSDWADVDGDELLKQYRDSTDAANEERVANGFKPMHVTGWLEPPHYDSATKTVTYALELGDDGGSWANAVALRLGRAGYTEFTWVGPIEQFKNASGRPDLLNLALASHAFDEGYRYADYKEGDKVAAFGVAGLVATALGVKFGKGIIAVVIAFVLASKKVIIPLVLVGGAAIAKFGRRLIGRRSES
;
A
#
# COMPACT_ATOMS: atom_id res chain seq x y z
N MET A 1 -5.38 -26.11 15.72
CA MET A 1 -4.80 -25.61 14.47
C MET A 1 -5.82 -25.88 13.36
N ARG A 2 -6.68 -24.91 13.05
CA ARG A 2 -7.64 -25.01 11.94
C ARG A 2 -6.97 -24.38 10.73
N PHE A 3 -6.62 -25.19 9.75
CA PHE A 3 -6.14 -24.73 8.46
C PHE A 3 -7.30 -24.03 7.75
N PHE A 4 -7.16 -22.73 7.49
CA PHE A 4 -8.01 -22.05 6.50
C PHE A 4 -7.63 -22.58 5.12
N ALA A 5 -8.33 -23.61 4.68
CA ALA A 5 -8.26 -24.05 3.30
C ALA A 5 -8.98 -23.01 2.44
N GLY A 6 -8.24 -22.21 1.70
CA GLY A 6 -8.71 -21.55 0.49
C GLY A 6 -9.15 -20.09 0.57
N LEU A 7 -8.59 -19.24 1.43
CA LEU A 7 -8.68 -17.80 1.20
C LEU A 7 -7.67 -17.41 0.11
N GLY A 8 -8.12 -17.44 -1.14
CA GLY A 8 -7.37 -16.88 -2.25
C GLY A 8 -7.37 -15.36 -2.14
N PHE A 9 -6.28 -14.79 -1.66
CA PHE A 9 -6.05 -13.34 -1.68
C PHE A 9 -6.05 -12.85 -3.12
N ALA A 10 -7.01 -12.04 -3.50
CA ALA A 10 -6.93 -11.21 -4.68
C ALA A 10 -6.63 -9.78 -4.25
N VAL A 11 -5.39 -9.53 -3.87
CA VAL A 11 -4.85 -8.19 -3.96
C VAL A 11 -4.46 -8.01 -5.42
N ALA A 12 -5.13 -7.11 -6.15
CA ALA A 12 -4.74 -6.74 -7.50
C ALA A 12 -3.45 -5.91 -7.40
N CYS A 13 -2.30 -6.60 -7.32
CA CYS A 13 -1.01 -5.95 -7.39
C CYS A 13 -0.70 -5.56 -8.83
N LEU A 14 -0.69 -4.27 -9.12
CA LEU A 14 0.06 -3.73 -10.25
C LEU A 14 1.55 -4.01 -9.99
N VAL A 15 2.13 -4.93 -10.73
CA VAL A 15 3.57 -5.20 -10.70
C VAL A 15 4.30 -3.97 -11.23
N ALA A 16 4.85 -3.16 -10.33
CA ALA A 16 5.89 -2.20 -10.69
C ALA A 16 7.19 -2.96 -10.88
N ALA A 17 7.73 -2.92 -12.09
CA ALA A 17 8.98 -3.58 -12.43
C ALA A 17 10.16 -2.98 -11.63
N GLY A 18 10.96 -3.83 -10.98
CA GLY A 18 12.34 -3.46 -10.69
C GLY A 18 12.90 -3.65 -9.29
N THR A 19 12.44 -4.65 -8.51
CA THR A 19 13.20 -5.11 -7.35
C THR A 19 13.59 -6.58 -7.53
N ALA A 20 14.83 -6.93 -7.22
CA ALA A 20 15.29 -8.31 -7.24
C ALA A 20 14.50 -9.10 -6.19
N PHE A 21 13.64 -10.00 -6.65
CA PHE A 21 12.86 -10.89 -5.81
C PHE A 21 13.79 -11.89 -5.12
N ALA A 22 13.60 -12.12 -3.82
CA ALA A 22 14.09 -13.33 -3.21
C ALA A 22 13.28 -14.49 -3.81
N ASP A 23 13.92 -15.36 -4.57
CA ASP A 23 13.32 -16.59 -5.09
C ASP A 23 12.76 -17.39 -3.90
N GLN A 24 11.43 -17.47 -3.77
CA GLN A 24 10.75 -18.21 -2.72
C GLN A 24 10.86 -19.73 -2.90
N GLY A 25 11.41 -20.16 -4.05
CA GLY A 25 11.56 -21.56 -4.38
C GLY A 25 10.26 -22.23 -4.85
N VAL A 26 10.20 -23.55 -4.72
CA VAL A 26 9.03 -24.34 -5.14
C VAL A 26 7.97 -24.28 -4.05
N TYR A 27 6.72 -23.97 -4.41
CA TYR A 27 5.60 -23.94 -3.49
C TYR A 27 5.38 -25.34 -2.84
N PRO A 28 5.27 -25.43 -1.51
CA PRO A 28 5.08 -26.70 -0.82
C PRO A 28 3.80 -27.41 -1.27
N LYS A 29 3.90 -28.69 -1.62
CA LYS A 29 2.79 -29.46 -2.18
C LYS A 29 2.10 -30.35 -1.15
N THR A 30 2.83 -30.81 -0.15
CA THR A 30 2.28 -31.66 0.92
C THR A 30 2.02 -30.85 2.20
N ASP A 31 1.17 -31.37 3.08
CA ASP A 31 0.88 -30.74 4.37
C ASP A 31 2.12 -30.74 5.28
N GLU A 32 2.97 -31.76 5.18
CA GLU A 32 4.26 -31.81 5.91
C GLU A 32 5.22 -30.73 5.44
N GLU A 33 5.35 -30.53 4.12
CA GLU A 33 6.18 -29.46 3.55
C GLU A 33 5.67 -28.08 3.95
N LYS A 34 4.35 -27.87 3.87
CA LYS A 34 3.72 -26.61 4.32
C LYS A 34 3.98 -26.35 5.80
N LYS A 35 3.74 -27.37 6.64
CA LYS A 35 3.99 -27.27 8.07
C LYS A 35 5.45 -26.92 8.36
N ALA A 36 6.41 -27.61 7.73
CA ALA A 36 7.83 -27.33 7.90
C ALA A 36 8.18 -25.89 7.48
N ALA A 37 7.58 -25.39 6.39
CA ALA A 37 7.79 -24.03 5.92
C ALA A 37 7.24 -22.97 6.90
N PHE A 38 6.07 -23.20 7.52
CA PHE A 38 5.53 -22.33 8.57
C PHE A 38 6.32 -22.40 9.87
N ASP A 39 6.76 -23.59 10.27
CA ASP A 39 7.56 -23.78 11.49
C ASP A 39 8.95 -23.12 11.40
N ALA A 40 9.46 -22.89 10.18
CA ALA A 40 10.74 -22.24 9.94
C ALA A 40 10.69 -20.71 10.07
N LEU A 41 9.51 -20.10 10.07
CA LEU A 41 9.33 -18.64 10.14
C LEU A 41 9.75 -18.10 11.51
N GLN A 42 10.50 -17.00 11.52
CA GLN A 42 11.06 -16.40 12.72
C GLN A 42 10.14 -15.30 13.28
N TRP A 43 9.06 -15.69 13.94
CA TRP A 43 8.19 -14.77 14.63
C TRP A 43 8.93 -14.05 15.77
N GLN A 44 8.75 -12.73 15.82
CA GLN A 44 9.31 -11.85 16.84
C GLN A 44 8.18 -11.33 17.72
N GLY A 45 8.44 -11.22 19.04
CA GLY A 45 7.49 -10.69 20.02
C GLY A 45 7.70 -9.21 20.29
N GLU A 46 7.33 -8.81 21.52
CA GLU A 46 7.45 -7.44 22.03
C GLU A 46 8.81 -6.81 21.73
N GLY A 47 8.80 -5.54 21.31
CA GLY A 47 10.01 -4.78 21.01
C GLY A 47 9.85 -3.73 19.91
N ASN A 48 10.97 -3.13 19.54
CA ASN A 48 11.08 -2.19 18.44
C ASN A 48 11.65 -2.90 17.21
N HIS A 49 10.87 -2.99 16.15
CA HIS A 49 11.22 -3.67 14.91
C HIS A 49 11.34 -2.66 13.77
N LYS A 50 12.52 -2.56 13.18
CA LYS A 50 12.78 -1.63 12.08
C LYS A 50 12.24 -2.16 10.76
N LEU A 51 11.65 -1.26 9.98
CA LEU A 51 11.20 -1.46 8.61
C LEU A 51 12.11 -0.64 7.68
N PRO A 52 13.17 -1.24 7.12
CA PRO A 52 14.24 -0.48 6.46
C PRO A 52 13.81 0.18 5.15
N ASN A 53 12.86 -0.39 4.39
CA ASN A 53 12.44 0.18 3.12
C ASN A 53 11.52 1.39 3.31
N SER A 54 10.58 1.31 4.25
CA SER A 54 9.67 2.41 4.59
C SER A 54 10.29 3.45 5.51
N HIS A 55 11.51 3.20 6.04
CA HIS A 55 12.12 4.03 7.07
C HIS A 55 11.18 4.24 8.27
N ALA A 56 10.67 3.14 8.80
CA ALA A 56 9.72 3.14 9.89
C ALA A 56 10.08 2.12 10.97
N VAL A 57 9.36 2.19 12.08
CA VAL A 57 9.50 1.27 13.22
C VAL A 57 8.13 0.79 13.62
N ILE A 58 8.02 -0.51 13.94
CA ILE A 58 6.90 -1.09 14.66
C ILE A 58 7.30 -1.19 16.14
N GLN A 59 6.57 -0.50 17.02
CA GLN A 59 6.70 -0.64 18.48
C GLN A 59 5.66 -1.64 18.97
N LEU A 60 6.05 -2.93 18.97
CA LEU A 60 5.13 -4.02 19.29
C LEU A 60 5.02 -4.22 20.81
N SER A 61 3.79 -4.17 21.31
CA SER A 61 3.48 -4.50 22.71
C SER A 61 3.33 -6.01 22.94
N SER A 62 3.38 -6.43 24.20
CA SER A 62 3.18 -7.83 24.57
C SER A 62 1.84 -8.40 24.08
N GLY A 63 1.82 -9.71 23.82
CA GLY A 63 0.62 -10.41 23.35
C GLY A 63 0.40 -10.38 21.84
N HIS A 64 1.35 -9.84 21.07
CA HIS A 64 1.33 -9.87 19.60
C HIS A 64 2.68 -10.32 19.08
N ILE A 65 2.70 -10.75 17.82
CA ILE A 65 3.90 -11.26 17.13
C ILE A 65 3.98 -10.62 15.74
N VAL A 66 5.21 -10.53 15.22
CA VAL A 66 5.47 -9.96 13.90
C VAL A 66 6.51 -10.78 13.15
N LEU A 67 6.29 -10.96 11.86
CA LEU A 67 7.31 -11.38 10.89
C LEU A 67 7.84 -10.16 10.16
N LEU A 68 9.12 -10.18 9.80
CA LEU A 68 9.78 -9.07 9.12
C LEU A 68 10.47 -9.54 7.84
N GLY A 69 10.54 -8.65 6.85
CA GLY A 69 11.31 -8.83 5.63
C GLY A 69 11.03 -10.15 4.90
N ALA A 70 12.05 -10.97 4.70
CA ALA A 70 11.93 -12.22 3.95
C ALA A 70 10.94 -13.21 4.57
N ASP A 71 10.85 -13.28 5.91
CA ASP A 71 9.89 -14.17 6.58
C ASP A 71 8.45 -13.67 6.40
N ALA A 72 8.21 -12.35 6.41
CA ALA A 72 6.91 -11.77 6.11
C ALA A 72 6.47 -12.06 4.66
N GLN A 73 7.38 -11.91 3.70
CA GLN A 73 7.14 -12.24 2.29
C GLN A 73 6.90 -13.74 2.12
N ARG A 74 7.68 -14.58 2.81
CA ARG A 74 7.51 -16.04 2.80
C ARG A 74 6.15 -16.45 3.35
N TYR A 75 5.73 -15.87 4.48
CA TYR A 75 4.41 -16.12 5.05
C TYR A 75 3.30 -15.75 4.08
N SER A 76 3.34 -14.53 3.51
CA SER A 76 2.35 -14.06 2.54
C SER A 76 2.22 -15.00 1.35
N TRP A 77 3.36 -15.48 0.83
CA TRP A 77 3.39 -16.45 -0.27
C TRP A 77 2.82 -17.82 0.15
N LEU A 78 3.13 -18.31 1.34
CA LEU A 78 2.58 -19.59 1.84
C LEU A 78 1.07 -19.54 2.02
N ILE A 79 0.52 -18.38 2.43
CA ILE A 79 -0.92 -18.19 2.62
C ILE A 79 -1.65 -18.05 1.28
N SER A 80 -1.11 -17.27 0.34
CA SER A 80 -1.82 -16.83 -0.87
C SER A 80 -1.43 -17.57 -2.15
N GLY A 81 -0.25 -18.23 -2.16
CA GLY A 81 0.36 -18.77 -3.39
C GLY A 81 0.94 -17.69 -4.31
N THR A 82 0.91 -16.42 -3.92
CA THR A 82 1.39 -15.27 -4.71
C THR A 82 2.50 -14.54 -3.96
N GLU A 83 3.52 -14.07 -4.68
CA GLU A 83 4.60 -13.27 -4.11
C GLU A 83 4.18 -11.82 -3.92
N PHE A 84 4.47 -11.27 -2.73
CA PHE A 84 4.23 -9.88 -2.36
C PHE A 84 5.56 -9.21 -1.94
N PRO A 85 6.35 -8.76 -2.89
CA PRO A 85 7.70 -8.25 -2.61
C PRO A 85 7.71 -6.93 -1.81
N ALA A 86 6.61 -6.19 -1.83
CA ALA A 86 6.44 -4.96 -1.07
C ALA A 86 6.15 -5.20 0.42
N THR A 87 5.85 -6.46 0.83
CA THR A 87 5.57 -6.80 2.22
C THR A 87 6.85 -6.66 3.06
N GLU A 88 6.82 -5.78 4.05
CA GLU A 88 7.90 -5.57 5.01
C GLU A 88 7.64 -6.26 6.34
N ALA A 89 6.38 -6.40 6.73
CA ALA A 89 6.00 -7.05 7.97
C ALA A 89 4.62 -7.72 7.85
N VAL A 90 4.40 -8.73 8.70
CA VAL A 90 3.07 -9.29 8.98
C VAL A 90 2.90 -9.34 10.48
N MET A 91 1.88 -8.67 11.01
CA MET A 91 1.53 -8.68 12.43
C MET A 91 0.34 -9.61 12.66
N SER A 92 0.45 -10.44 13.69
CA SER A 92 -0.60 -11.37 14.09
C SER A 92 -0.80 -11.37 15.60
N ALA A 93 -1.98 -11.74 16.06
CA ALA A 93 -2.20 -12.12 17.44
C ALA A 93 -1.85 -13.62 17.61
N PRO A 94 -1.17 -14.03 18.66
CA PRO A 94 -0.97 -15.45 18.93
C PRO A 94 -2.31 -16.18 18.99
N HIS A 95 -2.48 -17.18 18.15
CA HIS A 95 -3.74 -17.91 17.97
C HIS A 95 -4.89 -17.08 17.36
N GLY A 96 -4.58 -15.95 16.75
CA GLY A 96 -5.55 -15.13 16.02
C GLY A 96 -5.98 -15.76 14.69
N ASP A 97 -7.11 -15.32 14.19
CA ASP A 97 -7.72 -15.73 12.91
C ASP A 97 -7.61 -14.60 11.87
N SER A 98 -6.80 -13.60 12.14
CA SER A 98 -6.59 -12.46 11.26
C SER A 98 -5.17 -11.92 11.38
N ASP A 99 -4.71 -11.32 10.30
CA ASP A 99 -3.38 -10.74 10.17
C ASP A 99 -3.47 -9.32 9.64
N VAL A 100 -2.42 -8.52 9.88
CA VAL A 100 -2.19 -7.25 9.22
C VAL A 100 -0.89 -7.32 8.45
N TYR A 101 -0.97 -7.10 7.15
CA TYR A 101 0.16 -7.02 6.23
C TYR A 101 0.59 -5.57 6.11
N PHE A 102 1.90 -5.30 6.16
CA PHE A 102 2.49 -3.98 5.98
C PHE A 102 3.26 -3.98 4.66
N GLU A 103 2.85 -3.17 3.72
CA GLU A 103 3.50 -3.06 2.41
C GLU A 103 3.99 -1.63 2.18
N TRP A 104 5.26 -1.49 1.81
CA TRP A 104 5.81 -0.20 1.43
C TRP A 104 5.66 0.08 -0.05
N ARG A 105 5.22 1.29 -0.37
CA ARG A 105 5.08 1.81 -1.74
C ARG A 105 5.93 3.07 -1.89
N ASP A 106 7.06 2.95 -2.60
CA ASP A 106 7.98 4.05 -2.92
C ASP A 106 7.46 4.87 -4.11
N GLU A 107 6.31 5.53 -3.94
CA GLU A 107 5.69 6.35 -4.99
C GLU A 107 6.19 7.80 -4.99
N GLY A 108 6.89 8.22 -3.95
CA GLY A 108 7.18 9.62 -3.66
C GLY A 108 6.10 10.26 -2.79
N TYR A 109 6.23 11.55 -2.55
CA TYR A 109 5.27 12.31 -1.75
C TYR A 109 3.90 12.37 -2.44
N VAL A 110 2.87 11.85 -1.76
CA VAL A 110 1.48 11.87 -2.24
C VAL A 110 0.77 13.07 -1.65
N SER A 111 0.38 14.04 -2.50
CA SER A 111 -0.40 15.21 -2.04
C SER A 111 -1.78 14.80 -1.57
N ASP A 112 -2.23 15.37 -0.45
CA ASP A 112 -3.57 15.17 0.09
C ASP A 112 -4.58 16.27 -0.30
N SER A 113 -4.18 17.18 -1.19
CA SER A 113 -4.98 18.33 -1.59
C SER A 113 -6.23 17.99 -2.43
N ASP A 114 -6.27 16.80 -3.03
CA ASP A 114 -7.35 16.32 -3.90
C ASP A 114 -8.31 15.35 -3.18
N TRP A 115 -8.26 15.24 -1.85
CA TRP A 115 -9.14 14.33 -1.10
C TRP A 115 -10.63 14.59 -1.36
N ALA A 116 -11.03 15.86 -1.55
CA ALA A 116 -12.42 16.21 -1.81
C ALA A 116 -12.97 15.65 -3.14
N ASP A 117 -12.09 15.18 -4.02
CA ASP A 117 -12.45 14.62 -5.33
C ASP A 117 -12.72 13.09 -5.24
N VAL A 118 -12.59 12.48 -4.06
CA VAL A 118 -12.84 11.04 -3.84
C VAL A 118 -14.34 10.76 -3.84
N ASP A 119 -14.79 10.00 -4.84
CA ASP A 119 -16.15 9.48 -4.93
C ASP A 119 -16.18 7.99 -4.57
N GLY A 120 -16.65 7.67 -3.37
CA GLY A 120 -16.68 6.29 -2.86
C GLY A 120 -17.61 5.37 -3.64
N ASP A 121 -18.72 5.87 -4.18
CA ASP A 121 -19.67 5.06 -4.94
C ASP A 121 -19.10 4.72 -6.33
N GLU A 122 -18.47 5.67 -7.00
CA GLU A 122 -17.81 5.43 -8.27
C GLU A 122 -16.61 4.48 -8.09
N LEU A 123 -15.82 4.62 -7.03
CA LEU A 123 -14.73 3.70 -6.68
C LEU A 123 -15.23 2.28 -6.45
N LEU A 124 -16.31 2.11 -5.70
CA LEU A 124 -16.90 0.79 -5.46
C LEU A 124 -17.37 0.13 -6.75
N LYS A 125 -18.03 0.91 -7.60
CA LYS A 125 -18.48 0.42 -8.92
C LYS A 125 -17.29 -0.03 -9.76
N GLN A 126 -16.25 0.79 -9.87
CA GLN A 126 -15.07 0.47 -10.66
C GLN A 126 -14.33 -0.76 -10.10
N TYR A 127 -14.29 -0.91 -8.77
CA TYR A 127 -13.69 -2.08 -8.12
C TYR A 127 -14.48 -3.35 -8.42
N ARG A 128 -15.82 -3.30 -8.38
CA ARG A 128 -16.67 -4.42 -8.80
C ARG A 128 -16.42 -4.81 -10.26
N ASP A 129 -16.44 -3.82 -11.16
CA ASP A 129 -16.21 -4.05 -12.59
C ASP A 129 -14.82 -4.67 -12.85
N SER A 130 -13.78 -4.24 -12.13
CA SER A 130 -12.43 -4.81 -12.26
C SER A 130 -12.32 -6.21 -11.68
N THR A 131 -12.98 -6.48 -10.57
CA THR A 131 -13.04 -7.81 -9.94
C THR A 131 -13.75 -8.82 -10.84
N ASP A 132 -14.89 -8.43 -11.40
CA ASP A 132 -15.65 -9.28 -12.32
C ASP A 132 -14.83 -9.60 -13.58
N ALA A 133 -14.11 -8.62 -14.13
CA ALA A 133 -13.23 -8.84 -15.27
C ALA A 133 -12.03 -9.76 -14.93
N ALA A 134 -11.55 -9.75 -13.69
CA ALA A 134 -10.45 -10.62 -13.24
C ALA A 134 -10.91 -12.06 -12.95
N ASN A 135 -12.20 -12.30 -12.78
CA ASN A 135 -12.73 -13.62 -12.43
C ASN A 135 -12.50 -14.67 -13.53
N GLU A 136 -12.46 -14.29 -14.79
CA GLU A 136 -12.14 -15.22 -15.90
C GLU A 136 -10.73 -15.80 -15.73
N GLU A 137 -9.74 -14.95 -15.42
CA GLU A 137 -8.37 -15.37 -15.17
C GLU A 137 -8.25 -16.19 -13.88
N ARG A 138 -8.95 -15.80 -12.82
CA ARG A 138 -9.00 -16.54 -11.56
C ARG A 138 -9.48 -17.97 -11.75
N VAL A 139 -10.59 -18.14 -12.46
CA VAL A 139 -11.18 -19.47 -12.75
C VAL A 139 -10.24 -20.29 -13.64
N ALA A 140 -9.60 -19.68 -14.65
CA ALA A 140 -8.63 -20.36 -15.50
C ALA A 140 -7.40 -20.85 -14.70
N ASN A 141 -7.04 -20.18 -13.61
CA ASN A 141 -5.96 -20.56 -12.70
C ASN A 141 -6.42 -21.46 -11.53
N GLY A 142 -7.67 -21.94 -11.55
CA GLY A 142 -8.20 -22.89 -10.55
C GLY A 142 -8.68 -22.24 -9.24
N PHE A 143 -8.83 -20.90 -9.19
CA PHE A 143 -9.43 -20.19 -8.06
C PHE A 143 -10.93 -19.99 -8.26
N LYS A 144 -11.68 -19.86 -7.17
CA LYS A 144 -13.07 -19.48 -7.21
C LYS A 144 -13.24 -18.02 -7.65
N PRO A 145 -14.35 -17.69 -8.37
CA PRO A 145 -14.68 -16.29 -8.63
C PRO A 145 -14.91 -15.55 -7.29
N MET A 146 -14.52 -14.27 -7.28
CA MET A 146 -14.67 -13.40 -6.13
C MET A 146 -15.71 -12.31 -6.43
N HIS A 147 -16.46 -11.91 -5.43
CA HIS A 147 -17.48 -10.87 -5.53
C HIS A 147 -17.23 -9.78 -4.50
N VAL A 148 -17.49 -8.53 -4.89
CA VAL A 148 -17.43 -7.36 -4.00
C VAL A 148 -18.84 -7.03 -3.57
N THR A 149 -19.19 -7.34 -2.32
CA THR A 149 -20.51 -7.07 -1.75
C THR A 149 -20.74 -5.57 -1.58
N GLY A 150 -19.80 -4.88 -0.94
CA GLY A 150 -19.89 -3.44 -0.71
C GLY A 150 -18.88 -2.91 0.28
N TRP A 151 -19.05 -1.64 0.62
CA TRP A 151 -18.30 -1.02 1.70
C TRP A 151 -18.81 -1.54 3.06
N LEU A 152 -17.88 -1.93 3.92
CA LEU A 152 -18.09 -1.99 5.37
C LEU A 152 -17.78 -0.63 5.99
N GLU A 153 -16.76 0.05 5.48
CA GLU A 153 -16.39 1.42 5.76
C GLU A 153 -15.98 2.08 4.44
N PRO A 154 -16.70 3.11 3.95
CA PRO A 154 -16.28 3.83 2.75
C PRO A 154 -14.98 4.58 3.00
N PRO A 155 -14.25 5.00 1.94
CA PRO A 155 -13.00 5.73 2.10
C PRO A 155 -13.14 6.95 3.00
N HIS A 156 -12.28 7.05 3.99
CA HIS A 156 -12.18 8.16 4.94
C HIS A 156 -10.73 8.61 5.10
N TYR A 157 -10.50 9.93 5.13
CA TYR A 157 -9.17 10.50 5.34
C TYR A 157 -9.07 11.25 6.66
N ASP A 158 -8.13 10.82 7.49
CA ASP A 158 -7.74 11.54 8.70
C ASP A 158 -6.53 12.44 8.40
N SER A 159 -6.77 13.73 8.29
CA SER A 159 -5.73 14.72 8.02
C SER A 159 -4.71 14.90 9.16
N ALA A 160 -5.06 14.53 10.39
CA ALA A 160 -4.15 14.62 11.53
C ALA A 160 -3.08 13.52 11.49
N THR A 161 -3.48 12.30 11.15
CA THR A 161 -2.57 11.14 11.04
C THR A 161 -2.08 10.89 9.63
N LYS A 162 -2.56 11.66 8.63
CA LYS A 162 -2.26 11.49 7.21
C LYS A 162 -2.56 10.06 6.73
N THR A 163 -3.71 9.53 7.13
CA THR A 163 -4.09 8.14 6.89
C THR A 163 -5.46 8.09 6.20
N VAL A 164 -5.52 7.40 5.06
CA VAL A 164 -6.79 6.98 4.45
C VAL A 164 -7.17 5.62 4.99
N THR A 165 -8.44 5.40 5.28
CA THR A 165 -8.97 4.08 5.66
C THR A 165 -10.20 3.75 4.85
N TYR A 166 -10.38 2.47 4.55
CA TYR A 166 -11.61 1.93 3.97
C TYR A 166 -11.71 0.43 4.29
N ALA A 167 -12.91 -0.12 4.18
CA ALA A 167 -13.11 -1.56 4.32
C ALA A 167 -14.19 -2.08 3.38
N LEU A 168 -13.96 -3.28 2.86
CA LEU A 168 -14.82 -3.98 1.92
C LEU A 168 -15.30 -5.31 2.49
N GLU A 169 -16.54 -5.65 2.18
CA GLU A 169 -17.01 -7.03 2.25
C GLU A 169 -16.76 -7.70 0.90
N LEU A 170 -15.96 -8.75 0.94
CA LEU A 170 -15.65 -9.61 -0.19
C LEU A 170 -16.21 -11.00 0.07
N GLY A 171 -16.46 -11.76 -0.98
CA GLY A 171 -16.97 -13.12 -0.84
C GLY A 171 -16.75 -13.99 -2.06
N ASP A 172 -16.93 -15.28 -1.86
CA ASP A 172 -17.05 -16.30 -2.90
C ASP A 172 -18.21 -17.25 -2.54
N ASP A 173 -18.38 -18.32 -3.29
CA ASP A 173 -19.42 -19.35 -3.01
C ASP A 173 -19.25 -20.06 -1.65
N GLY A 174 -18.09 -19.85 -0.96
CA GLY A 174 -17.78 -20.45 0.33
C GLY A 174 -18.09 -19.55 1.52
N GLY A 175 -18.36 -18.27 1.30
CA GLY A 175 -18.66 -17.30 2.35
C GLY A 175 -18.09 -15.91 2.10
N SER A 176 -18.28 -15.03 3.08
CA SER A 176 -17.79 -13.64 3.04
C SER A 176 -16.70 -13.41 4.07
N TRP A 177 -15.82 -12.45 3.77
CA TRP A 177 -14.80 -11.95 4.68
C TRP A 177 -14.67 -10.44 4.55
N ALA A 178 -14.03 -9.82 5.53
CA ALA A 178 -13.73 -8.40 5.51
C ALA A 178 -12.27 -8.16 5.12
N ASN A 179 -12.05 -7.15 4.29
CA ASN A 179 -10.74 -6.62 3.94
C ASN A 179 -10.73 -5.14 4.33
N ALA A 180 -9.98 -4.79 5.37
CA ALA A 180 -9.84 -3.43 5.84
C ALA A 180 -8.43 -2.91 5.54
N VAL A 181 -8.36 -1.74 4.91
CA VAL A 181 -7.11 -1.14 4.44
C VAL A 181 -6.91 0.22 5.08
N ALA A 182 -5.67 0.51 5.45
CA ALA A 182 -5.23 1.84 5.81
C ALA A 182 -3.97 2.21 5.01
N LEU A 183 -3.95 3.43 4.46
CA LEU A 183 -2.84 3.97 3.68
C LEU A 183 -2.26 5.15 4.46
N ARG A 184 -1.11 4.96 5.10
CA ARG A 184 -0.44 6.02 5.87
C ARG A 184 0.61 6.69 5.03
N LEU A 185 0.44 7.99 4.78
CA LEU A 185 1.33 8.79 3.95
C LEU A 185 2.60 9.13 4.71
N GLY A 186 3.74 8.94 4.05
CA GLY A 186 5.08 9.37 4.46
C GLY A 186 5.66 10.38 3.48
N ARG A 187 6.91 10.79 3.71
CA ARG A 187 7.64 11.75 2.86
C ARG A 187 7.95 11.18 1.46
N ALA A 188 8.30 9.89 1.38
CA ALA A 188 8.81 9.27 0.15
C ALA A 188 7.85 8.23 -0.44
N GLY A 189 6.67 8.07 0.12
CA GLY A 189 5.70 7.07 -0.28
C GLY A 189 4.65 6.87 0.80
N TYR A 190 4.09 5.68 0.86
CA TYR A 190 3.10 5.33 1.88
C TYR A 190 3.26 3.87 2.32
N THR A 191 2.86 3.59 3.57
CA THR A 191 2.68 2.23 4.05
C THR A 191 1.21 1.84 3.92
N GLU A 192 0.95 0.76 3.23
CA GLU A 192 -0.35 0.11 3.14
C GLU A 192 -0.44 -0.95 4.23
N PHE A 193 -1.49 -0.88 5.03
CA PHE A 193 -1.86 -1.85 6.05
C PHE A 193 -3.09 -2.58 5.56
N THR A 194 -2.99 -3.88 5.34
CA THR A 194 -4.13 -4.69 4.91
C THR A 194 -4.47 -5.69 5.99
N TRP A 195 -5.62 -5.51 6.64
CA TRP A 195 -6.21 -6.50 7.53
C TRP A 195 -7.21 -7.36 6.77
N VAL A 196 -7.10 -8.67 6.94
CA VAL A 196 -8.04 -9.64 6.38
C VAL A 196 -8.50 -10.56 7.48
N GLY A 197 -9.80 -10.77 7.57
CA GLY A 197 -10.36 -11.63 8.61
C GLY A 197 -11.86 -11.88 8.45
N PRO A 198 -12.43 -12.65 9.39
CA PRO A 198 -13.86 -12.93 9.41
C PRO A 198 -14.67 -11.66 9.54
N ILE A 199 -15.77 -11.57 8.78
CA ILE A 199 -16.63 -10.37 8.77
C ILE A 199 -17.25 -10.08 10.15
N GLU A 200 -17.42 -11.12 10.97
CA GLU A 200 -17.93 -11.00 12.33
C GLU A 200 -16.97 -10.20 13.22
N GLN A 201 -15.65 -10.37 13.05
CA GLN A 201 -14.66 -9.58 13.80
C GLN A 201 -14.76 -8.11 13.42
N PHE A 202 -14.96 -7.80 12.14
CA PHE A 202 -15.14 -6.41 11.70
C PHE A 202 -16.44 -5.82 12.25
N LYS A 203 -17.55 -6.54 12.14
CA LYS A 203 -18.88 -6.06 12.59
C LYS A 203 -18.97 -5.86 14.11
N ASN A 204 -18.17 -6.59 14.89
CA ASN A 204 -18.13 -6.47 16.36
C ASN A 204 -17.12 -5.41 16.86
N ALA A 205 -16.27 -4.89 15.98
CA ALA A 205 -15.31 -3.86 16.34
C ALA A 205 -15.97 -2.47 16.37
N SER A 206 -15.51 -1.59 17.26
CA SER A 206 -15.91 -0.17 17.28
C SER A 206 -15.24 0.57 16.14
N GLY A 207 -15.77 0.44 14.92
CA GLY A 207 -15.25 1.05 13.72
C GLY A 207 -14.32 0.10 12.96
N ARG A 208 -13.04 -0.01 13.33
CA ARG A 208 -12.04 -0.85 12.66
C ARG A 208 -11.61 -2.01 13.54
N PRO A 209 -11.10 -3.13 12.95
CA PRO A 209 -10.59 -4.26 13.72
C PRO A 209 -9.47 -3.85 14.69
N ASP A 210 -9.49 -4.39 15.91
CA ASP A 210 -8.53 -4.03 16.95
C ASP A 210 -7.08 -4.25 16.52
N LEU A 211 -6.81 -5.33 15.77
CA LEU A 211 -5.47 -5.62 15.28
C LEU A 211 -4.98 -4.57 14.26
N LEU A 212 -5.88 -4.05 13.40
CA LEU A 212 -5.53 -2.95 12.48
C LEU A 212 -5.28 -1.64 13.24
N ASN A 213 -6.09 -1.33 14.25
CA ASN A 213 -5.88 -0.17 15.11
C ASN A 213 -4.53 -0.26 15.85
N LEU A 214 -4.18 -1.46 16.35
CA LEU A 214 -2.88 -1.70 16.98
C LEU A 214 -1.73 -1.53 15.98
N ALA A 215 -1.85 -2.09 14.76
CA ALA A 215 -0.84 -1.94 13.71
C ALA A 215 -0.59 -0.47 13.39
N LEU A 216 -1.66 0.32 13.25
CA LEU A 216 -1.55 1.76 13.03
C LEU A 216 -0.92 2.50 14.23
N ALA A 217 -1.29 2.14 15.46
CA ALA A 217 -0.75 2.77 16.66
C ALA A 217 0.74 2.43 16.88
N SER A 218 1.15 1.22 16.52
CA SER A 218 2.52 0.74 16.70
C SER A 218 3.50 1.25 15.63
N HIS A 219 3.01 1.68 14.45
CA HIS A 219 3.84 2.10 13.33
C HIS A 219 4.16 3.59 13.39
N ALA A 220 5.44 3.94 13.26
CA ALA A 220 5.90 5.32 13.14
C ALA A 220 7.03 5.43 12.11
N PHE A 221 6.93 6.41 11.21
CA PHE A 221 8.06 6.78 10.34
C PHE A 221 9.20 7.39 11.16
N ASP A 222 10.42 7.11 10.79
CA ASP A 222 11.63 7.72 11.34
C ASP A 222 11.62 9.24 11.13
N GLU A 223 12.39 9.96 11.95
CA GLU A 223 12.60 11.38 11.76
C GLU A 223 13.21 11.66 10.37
N GLY A 224 12.65 12.65 9.66
CA GLY A 224 13.02 12.97 8.28
C GLY A 224 12.24 12.19 7.22
N TYR A 225 11.41 11.20 7.60
CA TYR A 225 10.59 10.41 6.66
C TYR A 225 9.08 10.54 6.88
N ARG A 226 8.67 11.37 7.85
CA ARG A 226 7.26 11.68 8.10
C ARG A 226 6.68 12.50 6.95
N TYR A 227 5.38 12.48 6.78
CA TYR A 227 4.70 13.29 5.78
C TYR A 227 5.05 14.80 5.87
N ALA A 228 5.12 15.33 7.10
CA ALA A 228 5.48 16.72 7.36
C ALA A 228 6.95 17.07 7.06
N ASP A 229 7.81 16.08 6.88
CA ASP A 229 9.24 16.27 6.61
C ASP A 229 9.54 16.47 5.10
N TYR A 230 8.49 16.56 4.25
CA TYR A 230 8.62 16.86 2.82
C TYR A 230 9.45 18.11 2.57
N LYS A 231 10.30 18.06 1.56
CA LYS A 231 11.15 19.18 1.14
C LYS A 231 11.02 19.41 -0.35
N GLU A 232 11.11 20.66 -0.76
CA GLU A 232 11.18 21.01 -2.16
C GLU A 232 12.34 20.27 -2.85
N GLY A 233 12.00 19.58 -3.97
CA GLY A 233 12.95 18.73 -4.70
C GLY A 233 12.84 17.25 -4.38
N ASP A 234 12.05 16.84 -3.39
CA ASP A 234 11.72 15.42 -3.19
C ASP A 234 10.93 14.85 -4.37
N LYS A 235 11.04 13.53 -4.57
CA LYS A 235 10.18 12.81 -5.53
C LYS A 235 8.71 13.00 -5.13
N VAL A 236 7.89 13.44 -6.07
CA VAL A 236 6.43 13.59 -5.89
C VAL A 236 5.74 12.51 -6.69
N ALA A 237 4.75 11.85 -6.11
CA ALA A 237 3.93 10.87 -6.78
C ALA A 237 3.21 11.49 -8.00
N ALA A 238 2.94 10.67 -9.01
CA ALA A 238 2.21 11.11 -10.21
C ALA A 238 0.71 11.37 -9.96
N PHE A 239 0.23 11.06 -8.77
CA PHE A 239 -1.16 11.17 -8.34
C PHE A 239 -1.22 11.74 -6.91
N GLY A 240 -2.37 12.32 -6.58
CA GLY A 240 -2.71 12.67 -5.21
C GLY A 240 -3.45 11.54 -4.49
N VAL A 241 -4.01 11.85 -3.33
CA VAL A 241 -4.66 10.85 -2.48
C VAL A 241 -5.90 10.23 -3.13
N ALA A 242 -6.62 10.94 -4.00
CA ALA A 242 -7.73 10.38 -4.77
C ALA A 242 -7.27 9.27 -5.73
N GLY A 243 -6.17 9.51 -6.45
CA GLY A 243 -5.55 8.51 -7.32
C GLY A 243 -4.92 7.36 -6.52
N LEU A 244 -4.39 7.64 -5.32
CA LEU A 244 -3.87 6.63 -4.41
C LEU A 244 -4.95 5.60 -4.03
N VAL A 245 -6.13 6.05 -3.60
CA VAL A 245 -7.23 5.16 -3.22
C VAL A 245 -7.67 4.30 -4.41
N ALA A 246 -7.81 4.88 -5.59
CA ALA A 246 -8.14 4.14 -6.80
C ALA A 246 -7.08 3.09 -7.15
N THR A 247 -5.79 3.42 -7.00
CA THR A 247 -4.68 2.50 -7.25
C THR A 247 -4.67 1.35 -6.24
N ALA A 248 -4.85 1.64 -4.95
CA ALA A 248 -4.88 0.64 -3.89
C ALA A 248 -6.07 -0.34 -4.02
N LEU A 249 -7.17 0.11 -4.61
CA LEU A 249 -8.31 -0.74 -4.99
C LEU A 249 -8.06 -1.55 -6.28
N GLY A 250 -6.90 -1.40 -6.94
CA GLY A 250 -6.63 -2.08 -8.21
C GLY A 250 -7.51 -1.60 -9.37
N VAL A 251 -8.11 -0.43 -9.24
CA VAL A 251 -8.93 0.18 -10.29
C VAL A 251 -8.01 0.59 -11.44
N LYS A 252 -8.18 -0.02 -12.60
CA LYS A 252 -7.50 0.44 -13.83
C LYS A 252 -8.06 1.81 -14.18
N PHE A 253 -7.20 2.81 -14.17
CA PHE A 253 -7.55 4.20 -14.47
C PHE A 253 -8.41 4.29 -15.74
N GLY A 254 -9.71 4.51 -15.58
CA GLY A 254 -10.59 4.89 -16.67
C GLY A 254 -10.20 6.26 -17.21
N LYS A 255 -10.69 6.62 -18.42
CA LYS A 255 -10.34 7.89 -19.09
C LYS A 255 -10.52 9.15 -18.22
N GLY A 256 -11.39 9.10 -17.20
CA GLY A 256 -11.64 10.21 -16.27
C GLY A 256 -10.49 10.45 -15.27
N ILE A 257 -9.96 9.39 -14.66
CA ILE A 257 -8.85 9.48 -13.69
C ILE A 257 -7.53 9.81 -14.41
N ILE A 258 -7.33 9.28 -15.63
CA ILE A 258 -6.21 9.71 -16.49
C ILE A 258 -6.27 11.21 -16.73
N ALA A 259 -7.48 11.80 -16.89
CA ALA A 259 -7.62 13.24 -17.05
C ALA A 259 -7.21 14.02 -15.79
N VAL A 260 -7.48 13.51 -14.58
CA VAL A 260 -7.05 14.12 -13.31
C VAL A 260 -5.52 14.01 -13.16
N VAL A 261 -4.93 12.85 -13.44
CA VAL A 261 -3.46 12.64 -13.43
C VAL A 261 -2.80 13.56 -14.49
N ILE A 262 -3.34 13.62 -15.70
CA ILE A 262 -2.83 14.51 -16.75
C ILE A 262 -3.01 15.97 -16.34
N ALA A 263 -4.14 16.36 -15.75
CA ALA A 263 -4.37 17.73 -15.27
C ALA A 263 -3.38 18.12 -14.18
N PHE A 264 -3.07 17.19 -13.23
CA PHE A 264 -2.07 17.41 -12.19
C PHE A 264 -0.66 17.54 -12.78
N VAL A 265 -0.26 16.67 -13.70
CA VAL A 265 1.03 16.76 -14.42
C VAL A 265 1.11 18.03 -15.26
N LEU A 266 0.02 18.46 -15.89
CA LEU A 266 -0.03 19.71 -16.67
C LEU A 266 -0.05 20.95 -15.76
N ALA A 267 -0.68 20.87 -14.58
CA ALA A 267 -0.66 21.96 -13.60
C ALA A 267 0.75 22.13 -13.00
N SER A 268 1.44 21.02 -12.67
CA SER A 268 2.83 21.06 -12.21
C SER A 268 3.78 21.59 -13.28
N LYS A 269 3.56 21.28 -14.57
CA LYS A 269 4.31 21.89 -15.68
C LYS A 269 4.11 23.41 -15.78
N LYS A 270 2.92 23.93 -15.48
CA LYS A 270 2.69 25.39 -15.45
C LYS A 270 3.46 26.10 -14.35
N VAL A 271 3.84 25.40 -13.27
CA VAL A 271 4.68 25.95 -12.19
C VAL A 271 6.17 25.78 -12.51
N ILE A 272 6.55 24.62 -13.05
CA ILE A 272 7.97 24.29 -13.35
C ILE A 272 8.49 25.07 -14.57
N ILE A 273 7.71 25.23 -15.64
CA ILE A 273 8.16 25.92 -16.86
C ILE A 273 8.50 27.40 -16.60
N PRO A 274 7.72 28.21 -15.88
CA PRO A 274 8.12 29.57 -15.53
C PRO A 274 9.36 29.62 -14.66
N LEU A 275 9.53 28.68 -13.73
CA LEU A 275 10.69 28.62 -12.84
C LEU A 275 11.99 28.33 -13.59
N VAL A 276 11.95 27.39 -14.54
CA VAL A 276 13.09 27.06 -15.42
C VAL A 276 13.41 28.21 -16.38
N LEU A 277 12.42 28.91 -16.91
CA LEU A 277 12.64 30.05 -17.79
C LEU A 277 13.22 31.26 -17.03
N VAL A 278 12.75 31.53 -15.82
CA VAL A 278 13.28 32.60 -14.97
C VAL A 278 14.67 32.25 -14.45
N GLY A 279 14.89 31.02 -13.98
CA GLY A 279 16.18 30.50 -13.52
C GLY A 279 17.21 30.43 -14.66
N GLY A 280 16.81 29.92 -15.83
CA GLY A 280 17.66 29.85 -17.02
C GLY A 280 18.08 31.22 -17.55
N ALA A 281 17.18 32.20 -17.53
CA ALA A 281 17.48 33.58 -17.91
C ALA A 281 18.46 34.27 -16.91
N ALA A 282 18.32 33.97 -15.62
CA ALA A 282 19.24 34.49 -14.60
C ALA A 282 20.65 33.90 -14.75
N ILE A 283 20.77 32.59 -14.98
CA ILE A 283 22.05 31.90 -15.20
C ILE A 283 22.71 32.38 -16.50
N ALA A 284 21.97 32.57 -17.60
CA ALA A 284 22.52 33.10 -18.85
C ALA A 284 23.01 34.54 -18.71
N LYS A 285 22.33 35.38 -17.91
CA LYS A 285 22.71 36.76 -17.65
C LYS A 285 23.96 36.86 -16.75
N PHE A 286 24.10 35.94 -15.81
CA PHE A 286 25.29 35.85 -14.93
C PHE A 286 26.50 35.27 -15.70
N GLY A 287 26.31 34.26 -16.54
CA GLY A 287 27.35 33.69 -17.40
C GLY A 287 27.93 34.69 -18.38
N ARG A 288 27.11 35.54 -19.01
CA ARG A 288 27.57 36.61 -19.92
C ARG A 288 28.41 37.69 -19.20
N ARG A 289 28.11 37.99 -17.93
CA ARG A 289 28.92 38.93 -17.11
C ARG A 289 30.30 38.41 -16.74
N LEU A 290 30.44 37.08 -16.61
CA LEU A 290 31.73 36.44 -16.30
C LEU A 290 32.61 36.28 -17.54
N ILE A 291 32.04 36.09 -18.72
CA ILE A 291 32.80 35.94 -19.98
C ILE A 291 33.23 37.32 -20.52
N GLY A 292 32.41 38.38 -20.32
CA GLY A 292 32.71 39.72 -20.81
C GLY A 292 33.85 40.47 -20.05
N ARG A 293 34.36 39.92 -18.94
CA ARG A 293 35.48 40.48 -18.16
C ARG A 293 36.84 39.92 -18.54
N ARG A 294 36.96 39.05 -19.51
CA ARG A 294 38.21 38.40 -19.93
C ARG A 294 38.78 38.93 -21.26
N SER A 295 38.21 39.98 -21.85
CA SER A 295 38.71 40.54 -23.12
C SER A 295 39.25 41.97 -23.03
N GLU A 296 39.58 42.47 -21.82
CA GLU A 296 40.36 43.71 -21.63
C GLU A 296 41.45 43.44 -20.60
N SER A 297 42.52 42.82 -21.06
CA SER A 297 43.87 42.93 -20.46
C SER A 297 44.91 42.39 -21.45
#